data_327e76e75a4f6f292fe188f37705bce9
#
_entry.id   327e76e75a4f6f292fe188f37705bce9
#
_cell.length_a   1.000
_cell.length_b   1.000
_cell.length_c   1.000
_cell.angle_alpha   90.00
_cell.angle_beta   90.00
_cell.angle_gamma   90.00
#
_symmetry.space_group_name_H-M   'P 1'
#
loop_
_entity.id
_entity.type
_entity.pdbx_description
1 polymer ?
#
loop_
_entity_poly.entity_id
_entity_poly.type
_entity_poly.pdbx_seq_one_letter_code
_entity_poly.pdbx_strand_id
1 'polypeptide(L)'
;YGRDELMYLNMCRKGVIGELLHSEAAYIHELRFQMNQEDRGTGSWRTHHYANGKGNLYPTHGLGPVAQYMNLGRKEDTFKSIISYSTPALGRKLYAEKNYSSDHKWNQLDYQNGDLNTSIIKTNKGRTVMVQWDETSPRPYTRHNLIQGTKGTLAGFPTRVALEGGFEDVTKDHHSWIQGEKLEKLYEKYDHPLYKRLNQKTKN
;
A
#
# COMPACT_ATOMS: atom_id res chain seq x y z
N TYR A 1 -9.58 7.13 0.30
CA TYR A 1 -8.40 7.70 0.99
C TYR A 1 -8.78 8.05 2.43
N GLY A 2 -7.98 7.59 3.40
CA GLY A 2 -8.12 7.95 4.79
C GLY A 2 -7.59 9.37 5.10
N ARG A 3 -7.81 9.83 6.35
CA ARG A 3 -7.29 11.13 6.83
C ARG A 3 -5.79 11.23 6.65
N ASP A 4 -5.07 10.16 7.02
CA ASP A 4 -3.62 10.09 6.96
C ASP A 4 -3.09 10.25 5.54
N GLU A 5 -3.69 9.53 4.58
CA GLU A 5 -3.32 9.61 3.17
C GLU A 5 -3.58 11.01 2.60
N LEU A 6 -4.67 11.64 2.99
CA LEU A 6 -4.96 13.02 2.60
C LEU A 6 -3.99 14.01 3.24
N MET A 7 -3.60 13.81 4.51
CA MET A 7 -2.56 14.61 5.17
C MET A 7 -1.23 14.47 4.42
N TYR A 8 -0.80 13.25 4.09
CA TYR A 8 0.42 13.00 3.35
C TYR A 8 0.40 13.66 1.96
N LEU A 9 -0.72 13.58 1.27
CA LEU A 9 -0.90 14.27 -0.01
C LEU A 9 -0.71 15.78 0.14
N ASN A 10 -1.27 16.38 1.19
CA ASN A 10 -1.11 17.80 1.46
C ASN A 10 0.32 18.18 1.82
N MET A 11 0.99 17.37 2.65
CA MET A 11 2.41 17.56 3.01
C MET A 11 3.33 17.47 1.78
N CYS A 12 3.12 16.47 0.91
CA CYS A 12 3.88 16.34 -0.33
C CYS A 12 3.67 17.55 -1.25
N ARG A 13 2.44 17.99 -1.43
CA ARG A 13 2.10 19.17 -2.27
C ARG A 13 2.66 20.48 -1.72
N LYS A 14 2.83 20.58 -0.42
CA LYS A 14 3.46 21.74 0.25
C LYS A 14 4.98 21.65 0.32
N GLY A 15 5.59 20.58 -0.21
CA GLY A 15 7.04 20.38 -0.19
C GLY A 15 7.63 20.13 1.20
N VAL A 16 6.82 19.71 2.18
CA VAL A 16 7.25 19.52 3.58
C VAL A 16 8.39 18.51 3.69
N ILE A 17 8.36 17.45 2.87
CA ILE A 17 9.42 16.42 2.85
C ILE A 17 10.44 16.62 1.73
N GLY A 18 10.45 17.79 1.09
CA GLY A 18 11.39 18.14 0.02
C GLY A 18 11.11 17.43 -1.30
N GLU A 19 12.16 17.18 -2.09
CA GLU A 19 12.07 16.47 -3.37
C GLU A 19 11.77 14.98 -3.12
N LEU A 20 10.76 14.45 -3.80
CA LEU A 20 10.32 13.07 -3.63
C LEU A 20 11.25 12.10 -4.37
N LEU A 21 11.68 11.05 -3.69
CA LEU A 21 12.68 10.10 -4.16
C LEU A 21 12.12 8.71 -4.38
N HIS A 22 11.40 8.19 -3.37
CA HIS A 22 10.98 6.80 -3.30
C HIS A 22 9.61 6.67 -2.64
N SER A 23 8.87 5.64 -3.04
CA SER A 23 7.65 5.22 -2.32
C SER A 23 7.52 3.71 -2.22
N GLU A 24 6.81 3.26 -1.17
CA GLU A 24 6.43 1.88 -0.98
C GLU A 24 4.91 1.77 -0.92
N ALA A 25 4.38 0.89 -1.73
CA ALA A 25 2.96 0.64 -1.89
C ALA A 25 2.68 -0.86 -1.72
N ALA A 26 1.56 -1.22 -1.15
CA ALA A 26 1.19 -2.62 -1.05
C ALA A 26 -0.33 -2.83 -0.99
N TYR A 27 -0.73 -4.06 -1.26
CA TYR A 27 -1.98 -4.64 -0.80
C TYR A 27 -1.65 -6.02 -0.25
N ILE A 28 -1.56 -6.08 1.07
CA ILE A 28 -1.14 -7.28 1.79
C ILE A 28 -2.15 -7.53 2.89
N HIS A 29 -2.80 -8.67 2.86
CA HIS A 29 -3.50 -9.25 4.01
C HIS A 29 -3.97 -10.69 3.74
N GLU A 30 -4.14 -11.47 4.79
CA GLU A 30 -4.58 -12.84 4.71
C GLU A 30 -6.05 -12.92 4.24
N LEU A 31 -6.30 -13.55 3.09
CA LEU A 31 -7.62 -13.72 2.49
C LEU A 31 -7.92 -15.16 2.04
N ARG A 32 -7.14 -16.15 2.47
CA ARG A 32 -7.38 -17.56 2.08
C ARG A 32 -8.72 -18.07 2.57
N PHE A 33 -9.20 -17.59 3.71
CA PHE A 33 -10.53 -17.96 4.23
C PHE A 33 -11.68 -17.67 3.23
N GLN A 34 -11.50 -16.68 2.34
CA GLN A 34 -12.50 -16.38 1.31
C GLN A 34 -12.64 -17.47 0.23
N MET A 35 -11.77 -18.50 0.23
CA MET A 35 -11.92 -19.66 -0.65
C MET A 35 -13.24 -20.43 -0.41
N ASN A 36 -13.93 -20.18 0.72
CA ASN A 36 -15.29 -20.67 0.98
C ASN A 36 -16.36 -20.06 0.04
N GLN A 37 -16.05 -18.98 -0.65
CA GLN A 37 -16.90 -18.36 -1.67
C GLN A 37 -16.68 -19.08 -3.02
N GLU A 38 -17.24 -20.26 -3.17
CA GLU A 38 -16.89 -21.19 -4.24
C GLU A 38 -17.44 -20.83 -5.63
N ASP A 39 -18.68 -20.32 -5.69
CA ASP A 39 -19.37 -20.05 -6.97
C ASP A 39 -19.21 -18.60 -7.39
N ARG A 40 -19.51 -17.67 -6.50
CA ARG A 40 -19.43 -16.24 -6.76
C ARG A 40 -18.96 -15.50 -5.52
N GLY A 41 -18.01 -14.60 -5.70
CA GLY A 41 -17.50 -13.78 -4.62
C GLY A 41 -16.04 -13.43 -4.82
N THR A 42 -15.52 -12.61 -3.91
CA THR A 42 -14.13 -12.15 -3.99
C THR A 42 -13.12 -13.28 -3.84
N GLY A 43 -13.47 -14.33 -3.12
CA GLY A 43 -12.63 -15.52 -2.93
C GLY A 43 -12.53 -16.39 -4.16
N SER A 44 -13.65 -16.62 -4.90
CA SER A 44 -13.64 -17.49 -6.08
C SER A 44 -12.81 -16.89 -7.23
N TRP A 45 -13.04 -15.64 -7.62
CA TRP A 45 -12.27 -15.06 -8.73
C TRP A 45 -10.79 -14.86 -8.37
N ARG A 46 -10.46 -14.56 -7.10
CA ARG A 46 -9.08 -14.52 -6.63
C ARG A 46 -8.42 -15.89 -6.75
N THR A 47 -9.08 -16.96 -6.30
CA THR A 47 -8.55 -18.32 -6.37
C THR A 47 -8.27 -18.73 -7.81
N HIS A 48 -9.20 -18.45 -8.73
CA HIS A 48 -8.97 -18.68 -10.16
C HIS A 48 -7.84 -17.83 -10.74
N HIS A 49 -7.66 -16.60 -10.27
CA HIS A 49 -6.52 -15.78 -10.70
C HIS A 49 -5.19 -16.37 -10.23
N TYR A 50 -5.12 -16.88 -8.99
CA TYR A 50 -3.91 -17.56 -8.50
C TYR A 50 -3.57 -18.84 -9.30
N ALA A 51 -4.57 -19.51 -9.85
CA ALA A 51 -4.34 -20.65 -10.73
C ALA A 51 -3.92 -20.24 -12.15
N ASN A 52 -4.53 -19.19 -12.72
CA ASN A 52 -4.43 -18.89 -14.15
C ASN A 52 -3.67 -17.60 -14.47
N GLY A 53 -3.42 -16.75 -13.47
CA GLY A 53 -2.74 -15.47 -13.64
C GLY A 53 -1.28 -15.50 -13.20
N LYS A 54 -0.57 -14.41 -13.45
CA LYS A 54 0.79 -14.16 -12.94
C LYS A 54 0.95 -12.69 -12.58
N GLY A 55 1.60 -12.43 -11.44
CA GLY A 55 1.92 -11.06 -10.98
C GLY A 55 0.88 -10.47 -10.05
N ASN A 56 0.98 -9.15 -9.83
CA ASN A 56 0.15 -8.43 -8.88
C ASN A 56 -1.28 -8.23 -9.40
N LEU A 57 -2.25 -8.87 -8.77
CA LEU A 57 -3.66 -8.77 -9.08
C LEU A 57 -4.28 -7.45 -8.65
N TYR A 58 -3.78 -6.83 -7.58
CA TYR A 58 -4.49 -5.76 -6.88
C TYR A 58 -3.58 -4.56 -6.49
N PRO A 59 -2.91 -3.91 -7.46
CA PRO A 59 -1.95 -2.85 -7.16
C PRO A 59 -2.61 -1.55 -6.68
N THR A 60 -3.88 -1.32 -7.02
CA THR A 60 -4.55 -0.01 -6.93
C THR A 60 -4.59 0.57 -5.53
N HIS A 61 -4.83 -0.26 -4.51
CA HIS A 61 -4.97 0.20 -3.12
C HIS A 61 -3.68 0.81 -2.56
N GLY A 62 -2.55 0.24 -2.90
CA GLY A 62 -1.25 0.80 -2.50
C GLY A 62 -0.75 1.86 -3.46
N LEU A 63 -0.76 1.55 -4.77
CA LEU A 63 -0.19 2.43 -5.80
C LEU A 63 -0.96 3.73 -5.96
N GLY A 64 -2.28 3.73 -5.80
CA GLY A 64 -3.11 4.92 -5.96
C GLY A 64 -2.67 6.11 -5.09
N PRO A 65 -2.56 5.97 -3.76
CA PRO A 65 -2.09 7.04 -2.89
C PRO A 65 -0.70 7.55 -3.26
N VAL A 66 0.29 6.67 -3.39
CA VAL A 66 1.68 7.08 -3.66
C VAL A 66 1.85 7.71 -5.04
N ALA A 67 1.08 7.28 -6.04
CA ALA A 67 1.05 7.92 -7.34
C ALA A 67 0.50 9.36 -7.26
N GLN A 68 -0.49 9.61 -6.39
CA GLN A 68 -0.98 10.98 -6.14
C GLN A 68 0.07 11.84 -5.43
N TYR A 69 0.79 11.29 -4.44
CA TYR A 69 1.86 12.02 -3.76
C TYR A 69 2.94 12.46 -4.74
N MET A 70 3.36 11.56 -5.63
CA MET A 70 4.39 11.81 -6.64
C MET A 70 3.88 12.54 -7.88
N ASN A 71 2.58 12.80 -8.00
CA ASN A 71 1.93 13.39 -9.18
C ASN A 71 2.23 12.61 -10.48
N LEU A 72 2.21 11.27 -10.40
CA LEU A 72 2.48 10.40 -11.54
C LEU A 72 1.31 10.38 -12.53
N GLY A 73 1.64 10.30 -13.83
CA GLY A 73 0.67 10.21 -14.92
C GLY A 73 -0.07 11.52 -15.24
N ARG A 74 0.35 12.64 -14.66
CA ARG A 74 -0.37 13.92 -14.76
C ARG A 74 0.49 15.08 -15.23
N LYS A 75 1.36 14.96 -16.17
CA LYS A 75 2.16 15.97 -16.86
C LYS A 75 3.64 15.65 -16.90
N GLU A 76 4.35 15.70 -15.76
CA GLU A 76 5.80 15.80 -15.76
C GLU A 76 6.52 14.47 -15.50
N ASP A 77 5.83 13.52 -14.87
CA ASP A 77 6.41 12.24 -14.51
C ASP A 77 5.43 11.09 -14.77
N THR A 78 5.95 9.97 -15.23
CA THR A 78 5.18 8.75 -15.49
C THR A 78 6.08 7.53 -15.36
N PHE A 79 5.49 6.34 -15.41
CA PHE A 79 6.22 5.08 -15.34
C PHE A 79 7.12 4.92 -16.58
N LYS A 80 8.37 4.53 -16.35
CA LYS A 80 9.38 4.29 -17.38
C LYS A 80 9.68 2.82 -17.57
N SER A 81 9.90 2.11 -16.47
CA SER A 81 10.23 0.68 -16.49
C SER A 81 9.76 0.00 -15.22
N ILE A 82 9.56 -1.32 -15.31
CA ILE A 82 9.17 -2.17 -14.19
C ILE A 82 9.97 -3.47 -14.23
N ILE A 83 10.39 -3.93 -13.05
CA ILE A 83 10.90 -5.27 -12.81
C ILE A 83 10.00 -5.91 -11.76
N SER A 84 9.58 -7.16 -11.95
CA SER A 84 8.65 -7.84 -11.06
C SER A 84 9.07 -9.29 -10.84
N TYR A 85 9.01 -9.71 -9.59
CA TYR A 85 9.28 -11.08 -9.17
C TYR A 85 8.17 -11.58 -8.26
N SER A 86 7.88 -12.87 -8.37
CA SER A 86 6.95 -13.57 -7.47
C SER A 86 7.67 -14.70 -6.75
N THR A 87 7.25 -14.96 -5.52
CA THR A 87 7.67 -16.15 -4.75
C THR A 87 7.03 -17.43 -5.31
N PRO A 88 7.37 -18.63 -4.81
CA PRO A 88 6.60 -19.84 -5.10
C PRO A 88 5.12 -19.69 -4.75
N ALA A 89 4.27 -20.44 -5.43
CA ALA A 89 2.81 -20.46 -5.24
C ALA A 89 2.42 -21.60 -4.28
N LEU A 90 2.41 -21.36 -2.99
CA LEU A 90 2.20 -22.38 -1.97
C LEU A 90 0.97 -22.12 -1.08
N GLY A 91 0.71 -20.87 -0.73
CA GLY A 91 -0.23 -20.53 0.33
C GLY A 91 -1.66 -20.99 0.08
N ARG A 92 -2.20 -20.79 -1.13
CA ARG A 92 -3.56 -21.25 -1.46
C ARG A 92 -3.62 -22.75 -1.65
N LYS A 93 -2.60 -23.36 -2.24
CA LYS A 93 -2.52 -24.81 -2.39
C LYS A 93 -2.58 -25.52 -1.04
N LEU A 94 -1.67 -25.17 -0.14
CA LEU A 94 -1.63 -25.75 1.21
C LEU A 94 -2.91 -25.46 2.03
N TYR A 95 -3.51 -24.30 1.83
CA TYR A 95 -4.79 -23.99 2.46
C TYR A 95 -5.92 -24.87 1.92
N ALA A 96 -5.97 -25.11 0.61
CA ALA A 96 -6.96 -25.97 -0.02
C ALA A 96 -6.79 -27.41 0.44
N GLU A 97 -5.59 -27.95 0.43
CA GLU A 97 -5.25 -29.30 0.90
C GLU A 97 -5.67 -29.54 2.36
N LYS A 98 -5.54 -28.51 3.20
CA LYS A 98 -5.88 -28.60 4.63
C LYS A 98 -7.40 -28.52 4.90
N ASN A 99 -8.16 -27.75 4.12
CA ASN A 99 -9.51 -27.35 4.48
C ASN A 99 -10.60 -27.97 3.58
N TYR A 100 -10.23 -28.64 2.48
CA TYR A 100 -11.16 -29.25 1.53
C TYR A 100 -10.75 -30.67 1.22
N SER A 101 -11.72 -31.51 0.79
CA SER A 101 -11.46 -32.89 0.36
C SER A 101 -10.56 -32.93 -0.87
N SER A 102 -9.87 -34.03 -1.09
CA SER A 102 -8.91 -34.19 -2.19
C SER A 102 -9.54 -34.03 -3.58
N ASP A 103 -10.82 -34.36 -3.73
CA ASP A 103 -11.62 -34.22 -4.96
C ASP A 103 -12.26 -32.83 -5.13
N HIS A 104 -12.11 -31.94 -4.14
CA HIS A 104 -12.66 -30.60 -4.21
C HIS A 104 -12.00 -29.79 -5.33
N LYS A 105 -12.79 -28.96 -6.03
CA LYS A 105 -12.32 -28.15 -7.18
C LYS A 105 -11.09 -27.32 -6.90
N TRP A 106 -10.91 -26.81 -5.66
CA TRP A 106 -9.72 -26.04 -5.28
C TRP A 106 -8.45 -26.90 -5.19
N ASN A 107 -8.57 -28.17 -4.90
CA ASN A 107 -7.45 -29.14 -4.89
C ASN A 107 -7.12 -29.69 -6.30
N GLN A 108 -7.97 -29.43 -7.29
CA GLN A 108 -7.74 -29.79 -8.70
C GLN A 108 -7.06 -28.67 -9.50
N LEU A 109 -6.81 -27.50 -8.89
CA LEU A 109 -6.15 -26.37 -9.55
C LEU A 109 -4.64 -26.47 -9.44
N ASP A 110 -3.95 -26.07 -10.51
CA ASP A 110 -2.51 -25.83 -10.50
C ASP A 110 -2.24 -24.35 -10.22
N TYR A 111 -1.84 -24.02 -9.00
CA TYR A 111 -1.58 -22.65 -8.58
C TYR A 111 -0.23 -22.18 -9.12
N GLN A 112 -0.26 -21.21 -10.04
CA GLN A 112 0.93 -20.70 -10.73
C GLN A 112 1.35 -19.31 -10.26
N ASN A 113 0.41 -18.51 -9.73
CA ASN A 113 0.74 -17.17 -9.26
C ASN A 113 1.39 -17.24 -7.88
N GLY A 114 2.62 -16.74 -7.78
CA GLY A 114 3.34 -16.72 -6.50
C GLY A 114 2.60 -15.98 -5.40
N ASP A 115 2.82 -16.38 -4.16
CA ASP A 115 2.11 -15.87 -2.98
C ASP A 115 2.36 -14.39 -2.76
N LEU A 116 3.62 -13.97 -2.80
CA LEU A 116 4.03 -12.58 -2.73
C LEU A 116 4.59 -12.13 -4.09
N ASN A 117 4.05 -11.07 -4.65
CA ASN A 117 4.62 -10.38 -5.79
C ASN A 117 5.27 -9.07 -5.34
N THR A 118 6.49 -8.81 -5.80
CA THR A 118 7.21 -7.55 -5.58
C THR A 118 7.62 -6.96 -6.92
N SER A 119 7.21 -5.72 -7.15
CA SER A 119 7.56 -4.96 -8.33
C SER A 119 8.32 -3.69 -7.95
N ILE A 120 9.37 -3.35 -8.70
CA ILE A 120 10.06 -2.06 -8.62
C ILE A 120 9.82 -1.31 -9.93
N ILE A 121 9.21 -0.15 -9.80
CA ILE A 121 8.92 0.75 -10.92
C ILE A 121 9.88 1.92 -10.85
N LYS A 122 10.50 2.26 -11.98
CA LYS A 122 11.27 3.50 -12.17
C LYS A 122 10.45 4.49 -12.98
N THR A 123 10.44 5.75 -12.55
CA THR A 123 9.75 6.83 -13.27
C THR A 123 10.70 7.56 -14.23
N ASN A 124 10.16 8.40 -15.11
CA ASN A 124 10.96 9.22 -16.03
C ASN A 124 11.88 10.21 -15.30
N LYS A 125 11.47 10.73 -14.14
CA LYS A 125 12.32 11.57 -13.28
C LYS A 125 13.33 10.77 -12.43
N GLY A 126 13.39 9.44 -12.60
CA GLY A 126 14.33 8.59 -11.87
C GLY A 126 13.88 8.17 -10.48
N ARG A 127 12.70 8.56 -10.03
CA ARG A 127 12.07 8.11 -8.76
C ARG A 127 11.78 6.63 -8.82
N THR A 128 11.67 5.99 -7.66
CA THR A 128 11.33 4.58 -7.57
C THR A 128 10.05 4.35 -6.78
N VAL A 129 9.28 3.33 -7.17
CA VAL A 129 8.09 2.88 -6.46
C VAL A 129 8.18 1.37 -6.28
N MET A 130 8.23 0.90 -5.04
CA MET A 130 8.04 -0.50 -4.73
C MET A 130 6.54 -0.79 -4.60
N VAL A 131 6.07 -1.86 -5.25
CA VAL A 131 4.68 -2.31 -5.13
C VAL A 131 4.67 -3.78 -4.75
N GLN A 132 4.03 -4.10 -3.62
CA GLN A 132 3.87 -5.48 -3.17
C GLN A 132 2.41 -5.90 -3.13
N TRP A 133 2.18 -7.20 -3.32
CA TRP A 133 0.87 -7.82 -3.19
C TRP A 133 0.99 -9.22 -2.61
N ASP A 134 0.18 -9.51 -1.59
CA ASP A 134 0.08 -10.81 -0.95
C ASP A 134 -1.30 -10.96 -0.30
N GLU A 135 -2.03 -12.00 -0.66
CA GLU A 135 -3.32 -12.34 -0.06
C GLU A 135 -3.35 -13.77 0.50
N THR A 136 -2.16 -14.39 0.65
CA THR A 136 -2.00 -15.81 0.97
C THR A 136 -1.18 -16.09 2.22
N SER A 137 -0.46 -15.10 2.74
CA SER A 137 0.35 -15.27 3.94
C SER A 137 -0.37 -14.76 5.19
N PRO A 138 -0.09 -15.32 6.37
CA PRO A 138 -0.66 -14.86 7.64
C PRO A 138 0.02 -13.55 8.08
N ARG A 139 -0.20 -12.49 7.31
CA ARG A 139 0.37 -11.17 7.52
C ARG A 139 -0.74 -10.15 7.77
N PRO A 140 -0.63 -9.28 8.79
CA PRO A 140 -1.59 -8.22 9.04
C PRO A 140 -1.75 -7.29 7.85
N TYR A 141 -2.96 -6.70 7.73
CA TYR A 141 -3.26 -5.75 6.68
C TYR A 141 -2.26 -4.60 6.64
N THR A 142 -1.72 -4.35 5.46
CA THR A 142 -0.89 -3.17 5.20
C THR A 142 -0.97 -2.75 3.73
N ARG A 143 -0.91 -1.46 3.49
CA ARG A 143 -0.68 -0.88 2.16
C ARG A 143 0.70 -0.23 2.05
N HIS A 144 1.56 -0.42 3.06
CA HIS A 144 2.80 0.31 3.28
C HIS A 144 2.57 1.82 3.35
N ASN A 145 2.13 2.41 2.25
CA ASN A 145 1.83 3.84 2.15
C ASN A 145 3.00 4.71 2.63
N LEU A 146 4.20 4.37 2.17
CA LEU A 146 5.41 5.11 2.48
C LEU A 146 5.78 6.04 1.33
N ILE A 147 6.13 7.27 1.64
CA ILE A 147 6.72 8.23 0.71
C ILE A 147 7.92 8.90 1.37
N GLN A 148 9.05 8.88 0.67
CA GLN A 148 10.33 9.42 1.12
C GLN A 148 10.76 10.56 0.21
N GLY A 149 11.16 11.65 0.85
CA GLY A 149 11.76 12.80 0.19
C GLY A 149 13.11 13.19 0.81
N THR A 150 13.70 14.27 0.33
CA THR A 150 15.02 14.75 0.79
C THR A 150 14.99 15.36 2.19
N LYS A 151 13.82 15.71 2.72
CA LYS A 151 13.63 16.36 4.03
C LYS A 151 12.72 15.60 4.98
N GLY A 152 12.31 14.40 4.63
CA GLY A 152 11.48 13.60 5.51
C GLY A 152 10.87 12.37 4.84
N THR A 153 10.23 11.57 5.67
CA THR A 153 9.54 10.33 5.29
C THR A 153 8.19 10.26 5.99
N LEU A 154 7.15 9.92 5.24
CA LEU A 154 5.80 9.67 5.74
C LEU A 154 5.50 8.19 5.52
N ALA A 155 5.00 7.49 6.52
CA ALA A 155 4.70 6.06 6.41
C ALA A 155 3.36 5.71 7.08
N GLY A 156 2.59 4.85 6.42
CA GLY A 156 1.34 4.31 6.95
C GLY A 156 1.51 2.96 7.64
N PHE A 157 0.45 2.49 8.25
CA PHE A 157 0.32 1.16 8.86
C PHE A 157 1.43 0.76 9.85
N PRO A 158 1.57 1.46 10.98
CA PRO A 158 0.78 2.62 11.41
C PRO A 158 1.29 3.95 10.85
N THR A 159 0.44 4.99 10.95
CA THR A 159 0.77 6.37 10.56
C THR A 159 1.92 6.89 11.39
N ARG A 160 2.98 7.37 10.72
CA ARG A 160 4.17 7.92 11.35
C ARG A 160 4.93 8.84 10.40
N VAL A 161 5.60 9.82 10.95
CA VAL A 161 6.29 10.88 10.20
C VAL A 161 7.68 11.08 10.77
N ALA A 162 8.67 11.23 9.90
CA ALA A 162 10.01 11.69 10.27
C ALA A 162 10.36 12.91 9.41
N LEU A 163 10.85 13.97 10.02
CA LEU A 163 11.21 15.22 9.35
C LEU A 163 12.64 15.65 9.70
N GLU A 164 13.36 16.19 8.73
CA GLU A 164 14.64 16.84 8.96
C GLU A 164 14.48 17.95 10.00
N GLY A 165 15.30 17.94 11.05
CA GLY A 165 15.22 18.88 12.16
C GLY A 165 14.07 18.66 13.14
N GLY A 166 13.26 17.59 12.95
CA GLY A 166 12.12 17.31 13.81
C GLY A 166 10.86 18.12 13.46
N PHE A 167 9.98 18.33 14.42
CA PHE A 167 8.74 19.08 14.21
C PHE A 167 8.38 19.92 15.44
N GLU A 168 8.56 21.23 15.32
CA GLU A 168 8.20 22.25 16.36
C GLU A 168 8.64 21.82 17.77
N ASP A 169 7.73 21.91 18.74
CA ASP A 169 7.92 21.46 20.13
C ASP A 169 7.59 19.96 20.36
N VAL A 170 7.19 19.23 19.30
CA VAL A 170 6.87 17.81 19.39
C VAL A 170 8.12 16.94 19.55
N THR A 171 9.11 17.17 18.72
CA THR A 171 10.43 16.53 18.81
C THR A 171 11.48 17.28 18.01
N LYS A 172 12.69 17.33 18.54
CA LYS A 172 13.90 17.76 17.79
C LYS A 172 14.72 16.56 17.29
N ASP A 173 14.32 15.36 17.68
CA ASP A 173 14.97 14.12 17.26
C ASP A 173 14.51 13.74 15.85
N HIS A 174 15.42 13.79 14.90
CA HIS A 174 15.21 13.40 13.51
C HIS A 174 15.50 11.93 13.22
N HIS A 175 15.90 11.16 14.23
CA HIS A 175 16.10 9.69 14.12
C HIS A 175 14.89 8.89 14.59
N SER A 176 13.88 9.55 15.17
CA SER A 176 12.68 8.89 15.71
C SER A 176 11.42 9.25 14.93
N TRP A 177 10.49 8.30 14.86
CA TRP A 177 9.18 8.54 14.28
C TRP A 177 8.28 9.39 15.20
N ILE A 178 7.64 10.38 14.63
CA ILE A 178 6.47 11.05 15.21
C ILE A 178 5.27 10.13 14.95
N GLN A 179 4.65 9.60 15.98
CA GLN A 179 3.54 8.65 15.88
C GLN A 179 2.62 8.73 17.11
N GLY A 180 1.46 8.07 17.04
CA GLY A 180 0.48 8.08 18.12
C GLY A 180 -0.06 9.50 18.39
N GLU A 181 -0.20 9.86 19.66
CA GLU A 181 -0.74 11.17 20.07
C GLU A 181 0.05 12.36 19.55
N LYS A 182 1.34 12.18 19.31
CA LYS A 182 2.21 13.22 18.73
C LYS A 182 1.79 13.66 17.32
N LEU A 183 0.97 12.86 16.62
CA LEU A 183 0.45 13.20 15.28
C LEU A 183 -0.61 14.31 15.32
N GLU A 184 -1.27 14.58 16.45
CA GLU A 184 -2.37 15.55 16.50
C GLU A 184 -1.94 16.95 16.01
N LYS A 185 -0.76 17.42 16.41
CA LYS A 185 -0.21 18.69 15.91
C LYS A 185 0.06 18.70 14.41
N LEU A 186 0.47 17.53 13.85
CA LEU A 186 0.64 17.37 12.41
C LEU A 186 -0.70 17.42 11.68
N TYR A 187 -1.75 16.79 12.22
CA TYR A 187 -3.09 16.87 11.68
C TYR A 187 -3.64 18.29 11.72
N GLU A 188 -3.52 19.00 12.83
CA GLU A 188 -3.93 20.41 12.94
C GLU A 188 -3.32 21.27 11.84
N LYS A 189 -2.03 21.10 11.58
CA LYS A 189 -1.27 21.90 10.61
C LYS A 189 -1.47 21.42 9.17
N TYR A 190 -1.55 20.12 8.93
CA TYR A 190 -1.47 19.53 7.59
C TYR A 190 -2.71 18.76 7.14
N ASP A 191 -3.80 18.70 7.92
CA ASP A 191 -5.05 18.11 7.43
C ASP A 191 -5.44 18.71 6.07
N HIS A 192 -5.79 17.85 5.15
CA HIS A 192 -6.15 18.25 3.80
C HIS A 192 -7.46 19.08 3.82
N PRO A 193 -7.55 20.16 3.03
CA PRO A 193 -8.77 20.98 2.99
C PRO A 193 -10.05 20.20 2.67
N LEU A 194 -9.97 19.16 1.85
CA LEU A 194 -11.09 18.26 1.56
C LEU A 194 -11.55 17.54 2.84
N TYR A 195 -10.64 17.02 3.64
CA TYR A 195 -10.98 16.34 4.90
C TYR A 195 -11.67 17.31 5.88
N LYS A 196 -11.09 18.51 6.06
CA LYS A 196 -11.66 19.55 6.93
C LYS A 196 -13.09 19.93 6.51
N ARG A 197 -13.32 20.13 5.21
CA ARG A 197 -14.64 20.47 4.65
C ARG A 197 -15.68 19.36 4.84
N LEU A 198 -15.30 18.10 4.63
CA LEU A 198 -16.21 16.97 4.80
C LEU A 198 -16.58 16.76 6.27
N ASN A 199 -15.59 16.89 7.16
CA ASN A 199 -15.80 16.69 8.59
C ASN A 199 -16.67 17.81 9.23
N GLN A 200 -16.68 19.02 8.67
CA GLN A 200 -17.60 20.08 9.06
C GLN A 200 -19.05 19.80 8.68
N LYS A 201 -19.28 19.17 7.51
CA LYS A 201 -20.62 18.81 7.03
C LYS A 201 -21.29 17.69 7.80
N THR A 202 -20.52 16.82 8.44
CA THR A 202 -21.04 15.69 9.23
C THR A 202 -21.30 16.06 10.70
N LYS A 203 -20.93 17.27 11.14
CA LYS A 203 -21.19 17.79 12.49
C LYS A 203 -22.44 18.69 12.59
N ASN A 204 -23.07 18.98 11.47
CA ASN A 204 -24.35 19.67 11.32
C ASN A 204 -25.43 18.70 10.84
#